data_f89e4c9737cfaaa166f9e933b0ec6c6b
#
_entry.id   f89e4c9737cfaaa166f9e933b0ec6c6b
#
_cell.length_a   1.000
_cell.length_b   1.000
_cell.length_c   1.000
_cell.angle_alpha   90.00
_cell.angle_beta   90.00
_cell.angle_gamma   90.00
#
_symmetry.space_group_name_H-M   'P 1'
#
loop_
_entity.id
_entity.type
_entity.pdbx_description
1 polymer ?
#
loop_
_entity_poly.entity_id
_entity_poly.type
_entity_poly.pdbx_seq_one_letter_code
_entity_poly.pdbx_strand_id
1 'polypeptide(L)' 'MSMYSPPVIVAPARSGDIAIEEELARARKKATLEAYDLFIERHPGHPLIAAARAEREKLRQAK' A
#
# COMPACT_ATOMS: atom_id res chain seq x y z
N MET A 1 -11.80 -20.06 30.66
CA MET A 1 -11.57 -19.84 30.39
C MET A 1 -11.17 -19.12 29.73
N SER A 2 -11.00 -19.00 29.41
CA SER A 2 -10.69 -18.50 28.87
C SER A 2 -10.20 -17.86 28.34
N MET A 3 -10.02 -17.57 28.00
CA MET A 3 -9.64 -17.11 27.48
C MET A 3 -9.18 -16.36 26.84
N TYR A 4 -9.10 -15.84 26.46
CA TYR A 4 -8.80 -15.19 25.84
C TYR A 4 -8.37 -14.40 25.24
N SER A 5 -7.98 -13.95 24.52
CA SER A 5 -7.61 -13.39 23.90
C SER A 5 -7.25 -12.23 23.58
N PRO A 6 -6.96 -11.52 23.34
CA PRO A 6 -6.75 -10.42 23.06
C PRO A 6 -5.94 -9.86 22.11
N PRO A 7 -5.50 -10.22 21.41
CA PRO A 7 -4.65 -9.74 20.42
C PRO A 7 -5.22 -8.66 19.64
N VAL A 8 -6.31 -8.38 19.87
CA VAL A 8 -6.93 -7.33 19.26
C VAL A 8 -6.15 -6.10 19.23
N ILE A 9 -5.38 -5.89 20.19
CA ILE A 9 -4.61 -4.76 20.30
C ILE A 9 -3.79 -4.45 19.12
N VAL A 10 -3.32 -5.42 18.48
CA VAL A 10 -2.45 -5.22 17.36
C VAL A 10 -3.19 -4.77 16.14
N ALA A 11 -4.41 -5.10 16.07
CA ALA A 11 -5.18 -4.82 14.92
C ALA A 11 -5.16 -3.40 14.43
N PRO A 12 -5.30 -2.42 15.25
CA PRO A 12 -5.33 -1.04 14.76
C PRO A 12 -4.10 -0.66 13.97
N ALA A 13 -2.96 -1.01 14.49
CA ALA A 13 -1.75 -0.65 13.82
C ALA A 13 -1.64 -1.38 12.51
N ARG A 14 -2.04 -2.63 12.50
CA ARG A 14 -1.95 -3.39 11.29
C ARG A 14 -2.95 -2.91 10.27
N SER A 15 -4.06 -2.40 10.74
CA SER A 15 -5.07 -1.90 9.83
C SER A 15 -4.54 -0.78 8.95
N GLY A 16 -3.72 0.09 9.51
CA GLY A 16 -3.15 1.16 8.74
C GLY A 16 -2.31 0.65 7.59
N ASP A 17 -1.46 -0.33 7.90
CA ASP A 17 -0.60 -0.89 6.88
C ASP A 17 -1.41 -1.63 5.83
N ILE A 18 -2.43 -2.33 6.26
CA ILE A 18 -3.28 -3.05 5.33
C ILE A 18 -3.98 -2.09 4.39
N ALA A 19 -4.44 -0.97 4.89
CA ALA A 19 -5.10 0.01 4.05
C ALA A 19 -4.14 0.55 3.00
N ILE A 20 -2.90 0.79 3.38
CA ILE A 20 -1.92 1.29 2.44
C ILE A 20 -1.61 0.25 1.38
N GLU A 21 -1.51 -1.01 1.80
CA GLU A 21 -1.28 -2.08 0.84
C GLU A 21 -2.43 -2.21 -0.13
N GLU A 22 -3.64 -2.00 0.35
CA GLU A 22 -4.79 -2.08 -0.52
C GLU A 22 -4.81 -0.93 -1.51
N GLU A 23 -4.34 0.23 -1.10
CA GLU A 23 -4.26 1.35 -2.01
C GLU A 23 -3.29 1.05 -3.14
N LEU A 24 -2.16 0.44 -2.80
CA LEU A 24 -1.21 0.08 -3.83
C LEU A 24 -1.79 -0.98 -4.75
N ALA A 25 -2.54 -1.92 -4.19
CA ALA A 25 -3.19 -2.93 -5.01
C ALA A 25 -4.17 -2.30 -5.99
N ARG A 26 -4.87 -1.27 -5.55
CA ARG A 26 -5.78 -0.56 -6.45
C ARG A 26 -5.02 0.16 -7.55
N ALA A 27 -3.89 0.75 -7.19
CA ALA A 27 -3.08 1.42 -8.20
C ALA A 27 -2.59 0.43 -9.23
N ARG A 28 -2.22 -0.76 -8.79
CA ARG A 28 -1.80 -1.81 -9.71
C ARG A 28 -2.92 -2.20 -10.65
N LYS A 29 -4.12 -2.28 -10.11
CA LYS A 29 -5.25 -2.65 -10.90
C LYS A 29 -5.55 -1.61 -11.97
N LYS A 30 -5.45 -0.36 -11.61
CA LYS A 30 -5.68 0.72 -12.56
C LYS A 30 -4.56 0.80 -13.58
N ALA A 31 -3.36 0.47 -13.17
CA ALA A 31 -2.21 0.45 -14.05
C ALA A 31 -2.03 1.77 -14.79
N THR A 32 -2.13 2.87 -14.07
CA THR A 32 -1.88 4.17 -14.65
C THR A 32 -0.82 4.90 -13.86
N LEU A 33 -0.10 5.78 -14.53
CA LEU A 33 0.92 6.57 -13.85
C LEU A 33 0.31 7.44 -12.78
N GLU A 34 -0.85 8.00 -13.06
CA GLU A 34 -1.53 8.83 -12.10
C GLU A 34 -1.84 8.12 -10.80
N ALA A 35 -2.28 6.86 -10.91
CA ALA A 35 -2.64 6.11 -9.72
C ALA A 35 -1.41 5.90 -8.85
N TYR A 36 -0.27 5.58 -9.46
CA TYR A 36 0.95 5.40 -8.70
C TYR A 36 1.44 6.71 -8.12
N ASP A 37 1.35 7.79 -8.89
CA ASP A 37 1.75 9.09 -8.40
C ASP A 37 0.96 9.49 -7.17
N LEU A 38 -0.33 9.25 -7.21
CA LEU A 38 -1.18 9.58 -6.08
C LEU A 38 -0.80 8.77 -4.85
N PHE A 39 -0.53 7.49 -5.03
CA PHE A 39 -0.12 6.66 -3.92
C PHE A 39 1.17 7.18 -3.29
N ILE A 40 2.14 7.53 -4.13
CA ILE A 40 3.42 8.01 -3.66
C ILE A 40 3.26 9.34 -2.91
N GLU A 41 2.41 10.19 -3.42
CA GLU A 41 2.16 11.47 -2.78
C GLU A 41 1.51 11.35 -1.42
N ARG A 42 0.65 10.37 -1.29
CA ARG A 42 -0.10 10.20 -0.06
C ARG A 42 0.68 9.54 1.06
N HIS A 43 1.67 8.75 0.71
CA HIS A 43 2.38 7.97 1.71
C HIS A 43 3.89 8.12 1.59
N PRO A 44 4.40 9.35 1.66
CA PRO A 44 5.84 9.53 1.53
C PRO A 44 6.54 8.86 2.71
N GLY A 45 7.60 8.17 2.44
CA GLY A 45 8.35 7.54 3.50
C GLY A 45 7.88 6.15 3.88
N HIS A 46 6.80 5.69 3.32
CA HIS A 46 6.34 4.35 3.61
C HIS A 46 7.21 3.35 2.84
N PRO A 47 7.50 2.19 3.43
CA PRO A 47 8.35 1.21 2.74
C PRO A 47 7.85 0.80 1.38
N LEU A 48 6.56 0.83 1.15
CA LEU A 48 6.01 0.42 -0.14
C LEU A 48 6.25 1.45 -1.24
N ILE A 49 6.72 2.64 -0.88
CA ILE A 49 7.00 3.65 -1.88
C ILE A 49 8.04 3.17 -2.88
N ALA A 50 9.05 2.44 -2.41
CA ALA A 50 10.06 1.95 -3.33
C ALA A 50 9.45 1.03 -4.37
N ALA A 51 8.55 0.16 -3.94
CA ALA A 51 7.88 -0.73 -4.87
C ALA A 51 6.99 0.05 -5.83
N ALA A 52 6.28 1.04 -5.32
CA ALA A 52 5.40 1.82 -6.16
C ALA A 52 6.19 2.57 -7.23
N ARG A 53 7.33 3.11 -6.87
CA ARG A 53 8.17 3.82 -7.83
C ARG A 53 8.69 2.89 -8.91
N ALA A 54 9.12 1.69 -8.50
CA ALA A 54 9.63 0.74 -9.46
C ALA A 54 8.55 0.30 -10.41
N GLU A 55 7.35 0.08 -9.90
CA GLU A 55 6.25 -0.34 -10.75
C GLU A 55 5.82 0.79 -11.67
N ARG A 56 5.83 2.02 -11.16
CA ARG A 56 5.50 3.15 -12.00
C ARG A 56 6.47 3.29 -13.15
N GLU A 57 7.75 3.08 -12.87
CA GLU A 57 8.77 3.18 -13.90
C GLU A 57 8.58 2.12 -14.97
N LYS A 58 8.24 0.91 -14.54
CA LYS A 58 7.96 -0.13 -15.50
C LYS A 58 6.80 0.22 -16.39
N LEU A 59 5.79 0.79 -15.81
CA LEU A 59 4.61 1.17 -16.56
C LEU A 59 4.95 2.25 -17.58
N ARG A 60 5.78 3.18 -17.21
CA ARG A 60 6.19 4.22 -18.11
C ARG A 60 6.95 3.67 -19.31
N GLN A 61 7.76 2.67 -19.05
CA GLN A 61 8.57 2.08 -20.10
C GLN A 61 7.83 1.11 -20.99
N ALA A 62 6.75 0.60 -20.48
CA ALA A 62 6.01 -0.42 -21.21
C ALA A 62 5.12 0.15 -22.26
N LYS A 63 5.46 1.04 -23.00
CA LYS A 63 4.57 1.59 -23.94
C LYS A 63 4.57 0.99 -25.25
#